data_8669801b75d4f535a498e8804dc28c3f
#
_entry.id   8669801b75d4f535a498e8804dc28c3f
#
_cell.length_a   1.000
_cell.length_b   1.000
_cell.length_c   1.000
_cell.angle_alpha   90.00
_cell.angle_beta   90.00
_cell.angle_gamma   90.00
#
_symmetry.space_group_name_H-M   'P 1'
#
loop_
_entity.id
_entity.type
_entity.pdbx_description
1 polymer ?
#
loop_
_entity_poly.entity_id
_entity_poly.type
_entity_poly.pdbx_seq_one_letter_code
_entity_poly.pdbx_strand_id
1 'polypeptide(L)'
;MVKKIFLLTFMAIGMTACSKSDDTPTNSGDNNKLLGTWVGTVEVIAEKPAQQSKVSELFKQSYGALLGSPESNYQTYTVKVVFDNEKRLKITDKTGQYSFQEIKYSTLGNKIVNEENKLPLATYSIENNRLLAENTDFFYLVTDTNLDNLENEKAEAYLKEFSQLDTTAPGYAEKLIELQLKYGLAYKYKYKYNLVRQ
;
A
#
# COMPACT_ATOMS: atom_id res chain seq x y z
N MET A 1 -16.87 -28.66 4.25
CA MET A 1 -15.61 -27.88 4.14
C MET A 1 -15.78 -26.87 3.00
N VAL A 2 -16.13 -25.64 3.30
CA VAL A 2 -16.29 -24.56 2.31
C VAL A 2 -14.97 -23.79 2.29
N LYS A 3 -14.21 -23.92 1.18
CA LYS A 3 -13.03 -23.10 0.93
C LYS A 3 -13.50 -21.65 0.71
N LYS A 4 -13.31 -20.80 1.70
CA LYS A 4 -13.46 -19.34 1.54
C LYS A 4 -12.35 -18.85 0.63
N ILE A 5 -12.69 -18.58 -0.63
CA ILE A 5 -11.82 -17.86 -1.56
C ILE A 5 -11.90 -16.40 -1.18
N PHE A 6 -10.87 -15.88 -0.52
CA PHE A 6 -10.70 -14.44 -0.29
C PHE A 6 -10.34 -13.78 -1.62
N LEU A 7 -11.31 -13.10 -2.21
CA LEU A 7 -11.08 -12.24 -3.36
C LEU A 7 -10.54 -10.90 -2.83
N LEU A 8 -9.21 -10.77 -2.76
CA LEU A 8 -8.52 -9.52 -2.48
C LEU A 8 -8.63 -8.61 -3.71
N THR A 9 -9.69 -7.81 -3.74
CA THR A 9 -9.83 -6.75 -4.75
C THR A 9 -8.93 -5.59 -4.34
N PHE A 10 -7.77 -5.47 -4.97
CA PHE A 10 -6.95 -4.25 -4.92
C PHE A 10 -7.69 -3.15 -5.68
N MET A 11 -8.48 -2.35 -4.99
CA MET A 11 -8.96 -1.08 -5.53
C MET A 11 -7.90 -0.01 -5.25
N ALA A 12 -7.05 0.25 -6.25
CA ALA A 12 -6.32 1.51 -6.32
C ALA A 12 -7.34 2.61 -6.68
N ILE A 13 -7.92 3.23 -5.68
CA ILE A 13 -8.84 4.36 -5.88
C ILE A 13 -7.99 5.59 -6.12
N GLY A 14 -7.90 5.99 -7.39
CA GLY A 14 -7.29 7.25 -7.79
C GLY A 14 -8.19 8.43 -7.42
N MET A 15 -7.78 9.24 -6.48
CA MET A 15 -8.39 10.55 -6.28
C MET A 15 -7.91 11.50 -7.38
N THR A 16 -8.81 11.94 -8.24
CA THR A 16 -8.57 13.01 -9.21
C THR A 16 -8.65 14.36 -8.50
N ALA A 17 -7.51 14.86 -8.06
CA ALA A 17 -7.37 16.27 -7.77
C ALA A 17 -6.84 16.98 -9.02
N CYS A 18 -7.70 17.65 -9.76
CA CYS A 18 -7.30 18.57 -10.80
C CYS A 18 -6.61 19.79 -10.17
N SER A 19 -5.30 19.91 -10.34
CA SER A 19 -4.65 21.20 -10.36
C SER A 19 -3.79 21.31 -11.61
N LYS A 20 -4.19 22.20 -12.52
CA LYS A 20 -3.39 22.63 -13.66
C LYS A 20 -2.16 23.37 -13.13
N SER A 21 -1.00 22.88 -13.46
CA SER A 21 0.19 23.69 -13.65
C SER A 21 1.02 23.06 -14.77
N ASP A 22 1.06 23.77 -15.90
CA ASP A 22 1.98 23.54 -17.00
C ASP A 22 3.41 23.81 -16.49
N ASP A 23 4.13 22.75 -16.15
CA ASP A 23 5.57 22.75 -16.10
C ASP A 23 6.02 21.38 -16.55
N THR A 24 6.54 21.31 -17.77
CA THR A 24 7.18 20.14 -18.33
C THR A 24 8.62 20.06 -17.78
N PRO A 25 8.90 19.22 -16.78
CA PRO A 25 10.29 18.97 -16.41
C PRO A 25 10.83 17.83 -17.26
N THR A 26 11.59 18.20 -18.28
CA THR A 26 12.57 17.31 -18.91
C THR A 26 13.62 16.94 -17.87
N ASN A 27 13.45 15.79 -17.21
CA ASN A 27 14.50 15.19 -16.40
C ASN A 27 14.58 13.69 -16.66
N SER A 28 15.31 13.32 -17.72
CA SER A 28 15.63 11.94 -18.10
C SER A 28 16.80 11.35 -17.28
N GLY A 29 17.20 11.99 -16.17
CA GLY A 29 18.45 11.70 -15.48
C GLY A 29 18.44 10.59 -14.41
N ASP A 30 17.32 10.29 -13.76
CA ASP A 30 17.31 9.48 -12.54
C ASP A 30 16.86 8.03 -12.71
N ASN A 31 16.29 7.65 -13.85
CA ASN A 31 15.84 6.26 -14.08
C ASN A 31 16.98 5.23 -13.94
N ASN A 32 18.19 5.59 -14.37
CA ASN A 32 19.35 4.68 -14.30
C ASN A 32 19.84 4.41 -12.87
N LYS A 33 19.56 5.30 -11.93
CA LYS A 33 19.98 5.11 -10.52
C LYS A 33 19.15 4.06 -9.80
N LEU A 34 17.89 3.87 -10.19
CA LEU A 34 17.02 2.83 -9.60
C LEU A 34 17.31 1.44 -10.16
N LEU A 35 17.76 1.33 -11.41
CA LEU A 35 17.95 0.04 -12.09
C LEU A 35 18.78 -0.93 -11.25
N GLY A 36 18.31 -2.19 -11.18
CA GLY A 36 18.98 -3.27 -10.49
C GLY A 36 18.15 -3.91 -9.39
N THR A 37 18.83 -4.72 -8.59
CA THR A 37 18.23 -5.45 -7.49
C THR A 37 18.57 -4.78 -6.16
N TRP A 38 17.56 -4.60 -5.35
CA TRP A 38 17.64 -4.00 -4.03
C TRP A 38 17.07 -4.97 -3.00
N VAL A 39 17.74 -5.17 -1.89
CA VAL A 39 17.28 -6.05 -0.81
C VAL A 39 17.36 -5.31 0.52
N GLY A 40 16.39 -5.52 1.35
CA GLY A 40 16.34 -4.89 2.67
C GLY A 40 14.97 -5.01 3.29
N THR A 41 14.59 -4.01 4.04
CA THR A 41 13.37 -4.06 4.83
C THR A 41 12.29 -3.14 4.29
N VAL A 42 11.05 -3.59 4.44
CA VAL A 42 9.85 -2.76 4.37
C VAL A 42 9.21 -2.71 5.75
N GLU A 43 8.96 -1.52 6.23
CA GLU A 43 8.25 -1.26 7.48
C GLU A 43 6.82 -0.82 7.18
N VAL A 44 5.85 -1.40 7.90
CA VAL A 44 4.43 -1.05 7.81
C VAL A 44 4.09 -0.09 8.94
N ILE A 45 3.67 1.11 8.60
CA ILE A 45 3.46 2.21 9.56
C ILE A 45 1.99 2.63 9.52
N ALA A 46 1.30 2.54 10.67
CA ALA A 46 -0.05 3.05 10.82
C ALA A 46 -0.09 4.59 10.73
N GLU A 47 -1.14 5.15 10.12
CA GLU A 47 -1.38 6.61 10.12
C GLU A 47 -1.45 7.16 11.55
N LYS A 48 -2.15 6.43 12.43
CA LYS A 48 -2.27 6.78 13.85
C LYS A 48 -1.39 5.85 14.68
N PRO A 49 -0.37 6.36 15.41
CA PRO A 49 0.54 5.52 16.20
C PRO A 49 -0.18 4.57 17.18
N ALA A 50 -1.29 5.00 17.79
CA ALA A 50 -2.09 4.18 18.68
C ALA A 50 -2.70 2.94 18.01
N GLN A 51 -2.78 2.90 16.69
CA GLN A 51 -3.31 1.79 15.90
C GLN A 51 -2.22 0.85 15.36
N GLN A 52 -0.94 1.12 15.65
CA GLN A 52 0.18 0.39 15.06
C GLN A 52 0.13 -1.12 15.33
N SER A 53 -0.16 -1.57 16.55
CA SER A 53 -0.25 -3.00 16.86
C SER A 53 -1.36 -3.69 16.09
N LYS A 54 -2.51 -3.04 15.93
CA LYS A 54 -3.65 -3.58 15.16
C LYS A 54 -3.35 -3.65 13.67
N VAL A 55 -2.73 -2.61 13.11
CA VAL A 55 -2.27 -2.61 11.72
C VAL A 55 -1.26 -3.73 11.48
N SER A 56 -0.29 -3.90 12.37
CA SER A 56 0.73 -4.96 12.25
C SER A 56 0.12 -6.37 12.30
N GLU A 57 -0.83 -6.60 13.20
CA GLU A 57 -1.56 -7.87 13.29
C GLU A 57 -2.33 -8.18 12.01
N LEU A 58 -3.15 -7.25 11.54
CA LEU A 58 -3.95 -7.39 10.33
C LEU A 58 -3.07 -7.56 9.08
N PHE A 59 -1.97 -6.81 9.01
CA PHE A 59 -1.03 -6.92 7.91
C PHE A 59 -0.39 -8.31 7.87
N LYS A 60 0.03 -8.84 9.03
CA LYS A 60 0.55 -10.21 9.16
C LYS A 60 -0.49 -11.25 8.71
N GLN A 61 -1.75 -11.10 9.12
CA GLN A 61 -2.83 -12.01 8.72
C GLN A 61 -3.06 -11.99 7.20
N SER A 62 -3.01 -10.80 6.59
CA SER A 62 -3.28 -10.60 5.17
C SER A 62 -2.10 -10.98 4.27
N TYR A 63 -0.87 -10.67 4.67
CA TYR A 63 0.31 -10.74 3.82
C TYR A 63 1.43 -11.62 4.36
N GLY A 64 1.34 -12.12 5.59
CA GLY A 64 2.41 -12.93 6.19
C GLY A 64 2.73 -14.20 5.40
N ALA A 65 1.74 -14.79 4.74
CA ALA A 65 1.97 -15.96 3.88
C ALA A 65 2.81 -15.64 2.63
N LEU A 66 2.74 -14.39 2.14
CA LEU A 66 3.47 -13.92 0.96
C LEU A 66 4.86 -13.38 1.29
N LEU A 67 4.98 -12.65 2.40
CA LEU A 67 6.20 -11.97 2.80
C LEU A 67 7.08 -12.79 3.75
N GLY A 68 6.53 -13.91 4.25
CA GLY A 68 7.17 -14.72 5.26
C GLY A 68 6.98 -14.18 6.68
N SER A 69 7.71 -14.75 7.64
CA SER A 69 7.64 -14.28 9.02
C SER A 69 8.23 -12.88 9.15
N PRO A 70 7.52 -11.95 9.81
CA PRO A 70 8.07 -10.63 10.10
C PRO A 70 9.26 -10.74 11.05
N GLU A 71 10.09 -9.72 11.07
CA GLU A 71 11.07 -9.54 12.13
C GLU A 71 10.38 -9.34 13.49
N SER A 72 11.14 -9.29 14.57
CA SER A 72 10.67 -9.40 15.96
C SER A 72 9.51 -8.49 16.38
N ASN A 73 9.25 -7.40 15.65
CA ASN A 73 8.23 -6.40 15.98
C ASN A 73 6.93 -6.51 15.17
N TYR A 74 6.78 -7.50 14.28
CA TYR A 74 5.64 -7.68 13.35
C TYR A 74 5.36 -6.49 12.41
N GLN A 75 6.29 -5.53 12.32
CA GLN A 75 6.15 -4.32 11.50
C GLN A 75 7.08 -4.36 10.29
N THR A 76 8.18 -5.10 10.39
CA THR A 76 9.26 -5.08 9.42
C THR A 76 9.37 -6.44 8.73
N TYR A 77 9.43 -6.41 7.42
CA TYR A 77 9.57 -7.59 6.56
C TYR A 77 10.78 -7.42 5.65
N THR A 78 11.48 -8.52 5.36
CA THR A 78 12.57 -8.50 4.38
C THR A 78 12.00 -8.72 2.98
N VAL A 79 12.32 -7.81 2.07
CA VAL A 79 11.85 -7.84 0.69
C VAL A 79 13.00 -7.70 -0.30
N LYS A 80 12.76 -8.18 -1.52
CA LYS A 80 13.59 -7.95 -2.68
C LYS A 80 12.81 -7.11 -3.68
N VAL A 81 13.41 -6.00 -4.11
CA VAL A 81 12.84 -5.07 -5.08
C VAL A 81 13.72 -5.05 -6.32
N VAL A 82 13.12 -5.24 -7.48
CA VAL A 82 13.83 -5.22 -8.77
C VAL A 82 13.25 -4.13 -9.64
N PHE A 83 14.13 -3.26 -10.12
CA PHE A 83 13.81 -2.29 -11.18
C PHE A 83 14.52 -2.75 -12.44
N ASP A 84 13.78 -3.15 -13.46
CA ASP A 84 14.34 -3.69 -14.70
C ASP A 84 14.44 -2.65 -15.84
N ASN A 85 15.13 -3.04 -16.91
CA ASN A 85 15.32 -2.20 -18.10
C ASN A 85 14.02 -1.94 -18.88
N GLU A 86 12.98 -2.75 -18.66
CA GLU A 86 11.66 -2.57 -19.27
C GLU A 86 10.76 -1.65 -18.43
N LYS A 87 11.36 -0.97 -17.44
CA LYS A 87 10.67 -0.08 -16.51
C LYS A 87 9.61 -0.81 -15.70
N ARG A 88 9.87 -2.05 -15.29
CA ARG A 88 9.03 -2.79 -14.34
C ARG A 88 9.65 -2.73 -12.97
N LEU A 89 8.83 -2.41 -11.99
CA LEU A 89 9.11 -2.52 -10.57
C LEU A 89 8.44 -3.80 -10.07
N LYS A 90 9.24 -4.71 -9.51
CA LYS A 90 8.77 -5.94 -8.92
C LYS A 90 9.19 -6.02 -7.47
N ILE A 91 8.22 -6.25 -6.57
CA ILE A 91 8.45 -6.46 -5.14
C ILE A 91 8.12 -7.91 -4.82
N THR A 92 9.07 -8.61 -4.20
CA THR A 92 8.93 -10.02 -3.84
C THR A 92 9.33 -10.23 -2.38
N ASP A 93 9.05 -11.42 -1.85
CA ASP A 93 9.68 -11.89 -0.63
C ASP A 93 11.22 -11.94 -0.78
N LYS A 94 11.94 -12.18 0.30
CA LYS A 94 13.42 -12.25 0.30
C LYS A 94 13.98 -13.30 -0.66
N THR A 95 13.22 -14.36 -0.96
CA THR A 95 13.66 -15.43 -1.86
C THR A 95 13.45 -15.09 -3.32
N GLY A 96 12.59 -14.15 -3.63
CA GLY A 96 12.17 -13.79 -4.97
C GLY A 96 11.13 -14.74 -5.59
N GLN A 97 10.60 -15.68 -4.80
CA GLN A 97 9.63 -16.68 -5.28
C GLN A 97 8.20 -16.16 -5.32
N TYR A 98 7.82 -15.35 -4.34
CA TYR A 98 6.46 -14.84 -4.23
C TYR A 98 6.43 -13.36 -4.58
N SER A 99 5.73 -13.02 -5.68
CA SER A 99 5.54 -11.64 -6.10
C SER A 99 4.44 -10.99 -5.25
N PHE A 100 4.80 -9.89 -4.60
CA PHE A 100 3.88 -9.07 -3.83
C PHE A 100 3.26 -7.98 -4.70
N GLN A 101 4.05 -7.39 -5.60
CA GLN A 101 3.62 -6.35 -6.53
C GLN A 101 4.50 -6.36 -7.78
N GLU A 102 3.88 -6.15 -8.94
CA GLU A 102 4.58 -5.91 -10.20
C GLU A 102 3.83 -4.83 -10.98
N ILE A 103 4.51 -3.75 -11.35
CA ILE A 103 3.93 -2.61 -12.05
C ILE A 103 4.95 -1.99 -13.03
N LYS A 104 4.44 -1.33 -14.07
CA LYS A 104 5.25 -0.43 -14.89
C LYS A 104 5.42 0.91 -14.19
N TYR A 105 6.65 1.43 -14.17
CA TYR A 105 6.97 2.67 -13.49
C TYR A 105 7.72 3.65 -14.39
N SER A 106 7.62 4.91 -14.05
CA SER A 106 8.51 5.99 -14.50
C SER A 106 8.96 6.81 -13.30
N THR A 107 9.90 7.72 -13.48
CA THR A 107 10.31 8.64 -12.43
C THR A 107 10.01 10.08 -12.79
N LEU A 108 9.59 10.87 -11.80
CA LEU A 108 9.39 12.31 -11.93
C LEU A 108 10.08 12.99 -10.71
N GLY A 109 11.28 13.54 -10.95
CA GLY A 109 12.13 14.00 -9.87
C GLY A 109 12.46 12.85 -8.91
N ASN A 110 12.14 13.03 -7.64
CA ASN A 110 12.32 12.01 -6.59
C ASN A 110 11.08 11.12 -6.36
N LYS A 111 10.16 11.07 -7.31
CA LYS A 111 8.96 10.24 -7.22
C LYS A 111 9.04 9.05 -8.19
N ILE A 112 8.63 7.88 -7.70
CA ILE A 112 8.28 6.73 -8.52
C ILE A 112 6.80 6.86 -8.87
N VAL A 113 6.47 6.77 -10.14
CA VAL A 113 5.11 7.00 -10.67
C VAL A 113 4.65 5.72 -11.39
N ASN A 114 3.42 5.31 -11.18
CA ASN A 114 2.80 4.25 -11.97
C ASN A 114 2.58 4.75 -13.40
N GLU A 115 3.11 4.02 -14.39
CA GLU A 115 3.07 4.45 -15.78
C GLU A 115 1.67 4.37 -16.40
N GLU A 116 0.81 3.49 -15.88
CA GLU A 116 -0.54 3.28 -16.42
C GLU A 116 -1.51 4.41 -16.03
N ASN A 117 -1.53 4.78 -14.75
CA ASN A 117 -2.48 5.77 -14.24
C ASN A 117 -1.85 7.13 -13.88
N LYS A 118 -0.52 7.26 -14.03
CA LYS A 118 0.28 8.46 -13.74
C LYS A 118 0.24 8.91 -12.28
N LEU A 119 -0.19 8.04 -11.36
CA LEU A 119 -0.22 8.35 -9.94
C LEU A 119 1.15 8.12 -9.29
N PRO A 120 1.59 9.02 -8.39
CA PRO A 120 2.80 8.82 -7.63
C PRO A 120 2.64 7.65 -6.65
N LEU A 121 3.58 6.71 -6.67
CA LEU A 121 3.58 5.55 -5.79
C LEU A 121 4.37 5.81 -4.53
N ALA A 122 5.57 6.38 -4.68
CA ALA A 122 6.47 6.65 -3.58
C ALA A 122 7.39 7.84 -3.87
N THR A 123 7.83 8.50 -2.82
CA THR A 123 9.01 9.36 -2.85
C THR A 123 10.24 8.53 -2.50
N TYR A 124 11.40 8.82 -3.10
CA TYR A 124 12.63 8.10 -2.84
C TYR A 124 13.87 8.98 -2.78
N SER A 125 14.89 8.47 -2.11
CA SER A 125 16.26 8.97 -2.19
C SER A 125 17.24 7.80 -2.30
N ILE A 126 18.38 8.05 -2.97
CA ILE A 126 19.47 7.07 -3.07
C ILE A 126 20.75 7.74 -2.58
N GLU A 127 21.30 7.18 -1.50
CA GLU A 127 22.55 7.63 -0.89
C GLU A 127 23.41 6.42 -0.52
N ASN A 128 24.70 6.46 -0.87
CA ASN A 128 25.66 5.42 -0.51
C ASN A 128 25.17 3.99 -0.79
N ASN A 129 24.62 3.75 -1.98
CA ASN A 129 24.06 2.44 -2.38
C ASN A 129 22.82 1.99 -1.58
N ARG A 130 22.18 2.92 -0.85
CA ARG A 130 20.98 2.70 -0.08
C ARG A 130 19.81 3.43 -0.73
N LEU A 131 18.72 2.73 -0.98
CA LEU A 131 17.44 3.27 -1.45
C LEU A 131 16.50 3.38 -0.25
N LEU A 132 16.11 4.61 0.08
CA LEU A 132 15.04 4.91 1.01
C LEU A 132 13.82 5.32 0.20
N ALA A 133 12.67 4.72 0.46
CA ALA A 133 11.43 5.10 -0.20
C ALA A 133 10.25 5.03 0.76
N GLU A 134 9.25 5.89 0.54
CA GLU A 134 8.02 5.92 1.32
C GLU A 134 6.84 6.16 0.38
N ASN A 135 5.74 5.43 0.56
CA ASN A 135 4.54 5.64 -0.24
C ASN A 135 4.02 7.06 -0.10
N THR A 136 3.57 7.63 -1.22
CA THR A 136 2.97 8.97 -1.26
C THR A 136 1.64 8.98 -0.53
N ASP A 137 0.82 7.95 -0.77
CA ASP A 137 -0.52 7.84 -0.20
C ASP A 137 -0.62 6.72 0.83
N PHE A 138 -1.65 6.78 1.66
CA PHE A 138 -1.99 5.71 2.57
C PHE A 138 -2.76 4.60 1.86
N PHE A 139 -2.45 3.36 2.23
CA PHE A 139 -3.23 2.17 1.93
C PHE A 139 -4.24 1.90 3.03
N TYR A 140 -5.18 1.00 2.76
CA TYR A 140 -6.23 0.62 3.70
C TYR A 140 -6.17 -0.87 3.99
N LEU A 141 -6.20 -1.24 5.27
CA LEU A 141 -6.49 -2.58 5.74
C LEU A 141 -7.91 -2.60 6.29
N VAL A 142 -8.75 -3.42 5.69
CA VAL A 142 -10.11 -3.66 6.20
C VAL A 142 -10.06 -4.87 7.11
N THR A 143 -10.62 -4.75 8.31
CA THR A 143 -10.82 -5.91 9.17
C THR A 143 -11.82 -6.85 8.52
N ASP A 144 -11.79 -8.13 8.87
CA ASP A 144 -12.91 -9.02 8.56
C ASP A 144 -14.18 -8.33 9.07
N THR A 145 -15.14 -8.11 8.16
CA THR A 145 -16.37 -7.34 8.41
C THR A 145 -17.32 -8.05 9.38
N ASN A 146 -16.77 -8.87 10.27
CA ASN A 146 -17.55 -9.46 11.35
C ASN A 146 -17.89 -8.37 12.36
N LEU A 147 -19.12 -7.85 12.25
CA LEU A 147 -19.68 -6.84 13.14
C LEU A 147 -19.78 -7.35 14.61
N ASP A 148 -19.64 -8.66 14.84
CA ASP A 148 -19.65 -9.27 16.17
C ASP A 148 -18.54 -8.71 17.09
N ASN A 149 -17.51 -8.11 16.51
CA ASN A 149 -16.44 -7.44 17.25
C ASN A 149 -16.74 -5.97 17.61
N LEU A 150 -17.85 -5.42 17.13
CA LEU A 150 -18.30 -4.10 17.52
C LEU A 150 -19.29 -4.19 18.68
N GLU A 151 -19.24 -3.19 19.56
CA GLU A 151 -20.32 -2.99 20.53
C GLU A 151 -21.66 -2.84 19.79
N ASN A 152 -22.73 -3.43 20.29
CA ASN A 152 -24.03 -3.49 19.60
C ASN A 152 -24.49 -2.13 19.09
N GLU A 153 -24.36 -1.05 19.89
CA GLU A 153 -24.73 0.31 19.47
C GLU A 153 -23.92 0.82 18.27
N LYS A 154 -22.61 0.49 18.23
CA LYS A 154 -21.75 0.86 17.08
C LYS A 154 -22.08 0.04 15.83
N ALA A 155 -22.40 -1.25 16.01
CA ALA A 155 -22.80 -2.12 14.91
C ALA A 155 -24.12 -1.63 14.28
N GLU A 156 -25.12 -1.30 15.11
CA GLU A 156 -26.38 -0.74 14.63
C GLU A 156 -26.20 0.60 13.90
N ALA A 157 -25.40 1.50 14.47
CA ALA A 157 -25.10 2.78 13.86
C ALA A 157 -24.35 2.61 12.52
N TYR A 158 -23.38 1.69 12.43
CA TYR A 158 -22.72 1.35 11.18
C TYR A 158 -23.71 0.84 10.13
N LEU A 159 -24.55 -0.14 10.47
CA LEU A 159 -25.53 -0.73 9.55
C LEU A 159 -26.53 0.32 9.05
N LYS A 160 -26.98 1.23 9.91
CA LYS A 160 -27.85 2.33 9.54
C LYS A 160 -27.20 3.25 8.51
N GLU A 161 -25.95 3.69 8.73
CA GLU A 161 -25.23 4.55 7.79
C GLU A 161 -24.89 3.80 6.50
N PHE A 162 -24.48 2.52 6.60
CA PHE A 162 -24.19 1.68 5.45
C PHE A 162 -25.41 1.51 4.52
N SER A 163 -26.61 1.32 5.08
CA SER A 163 -27.87 1.20 4.31
C SER A 163 -28.25 2.47 3.55
N GLN A 164 -27.65 3.61 3.89
CA GLN A 164 -27.87 4.90 3.21
C GLN A 164 -26.88 5.15 2.07
N LEU A 165 -25.86 4.30 1.93
CA LEU A 165 -24.90 4.43 0.83
C LEU A 165 -25.54 3.97 -0.49
N ASP A 166 -25.50 4.84 -1.49
CA ASP A 166 -25.88 4.47 -2.85
C ASP A 166 -24.74 3.70 -3.51
N THR A 167 -24.93 2.39 -3.69
CA THR A 167 -23.94 1.47 -4.28
C THR A 167 -23.64 1.78 -5.75
N THR A 168 -24.48 2.57 -6.42
CA THR A 168 -24.33 2.95 -7.82
C THR A 168 -23.71 4.34 -8.01
N ALA A 169 -23.59 5.11 -6.93
CA ALA A 169 -23.08 6.48 -7.00
C ALA A 169 -21.56 6.50 -7.28
N PRO A 170 -21.09 7.46 -8.09
CA PRO A 170 -19.65 7.76 -8.16
C PRO A 170 -19.10 8.04 -6.76
N GLY A 171 -17.93 7.45 -6.41
CA GLY A 171 -17.33 7.63 -5.10
C GLY A 171 -17.91 6.74 -3.98
N TYR A 172 -18.73 5.73 -4.33
CA TYR A 172 -19.25 4.76 -3.34
C TYR A 172 -18.12 4.10 -2.54
N ALA A 173 -17.05 3.67 -3.23
CA ALA A 173 -15.96 2.96 -2.57
C ALA A 173 -15.23 3.85 -1.56
N GLU A 174 -15.01 5.12 -1.87
CA GLU A 174 -14.40 6.10 -0.95
C GLU A 174 -15.27 6.31 0.28
N LYS A 175 -16.58 6.51 0.10
CA LYS A 175 -17.54 6.67 1.20
C LYS A 175 -17.61 5.43 2.08
N LEU A 176 -17.55 4.24 1.48
CA LEU A 176 -17.52 2.98 2.22
C LEU A 176 -16.27 2.88 3.09
N ILE A 177 -15.10 3.21 2.54
CA ILE A 177 -13.84 3.22 3.30
C ILE A 177 -13.90 4.25 4.42
N GLU A 178 -14.41 5.46 4.18
CA GLU A 178 -14.58 6.48 5.21
C GLU A 178 -15.50 5.99 6.35
N LEU A 179 -16.60 5.33 6.00
CA LEU A 179 -17.49 4.71 6.97
C LEU A 179 -16.78 3.63 7.79
N GLN A 180 -16.04 2.74 7.14
CA GLN A 180 -15.27 1.71 7.82
C GLN A 180 -14.18 2.29 8.74
N LEU A 181 -13.49 3.36 8.32
CA LEU A 181 -12.52 4.08 9.15
C LEU A 181 -13.18 4.70 10.38
N LYS A 182 -14.37 5.29 10.23
CA LYS A 182 -15.16 5.90 11.31
C LYS A 182 -15.47 4.90 12.42
N TYR A 183 -15.83 3.67 12.04
CA TYR A 183 -16.22 2.61 12.99
C TYR A 183 -15.08 1.68 13.39
N GLY A 184 -13.83 1.92 12.93
CA GLY A 184 -12.68 1.10 13.27
C GLY A 184 -12.65 -0.26 12.58
N LEU A 185 -13.35 -0.37 11.44
CA LEU A 185 -13.36 -1.55 10.57
C LEU A 185 -12.31 -1.47 9.46
N ALA A 186 -11.65 -0.30 9.31
CA ALA A 186 -10.52 -0.11 8.41
C ALA A 186 -9.43 0.71 9.11
N TYR A 187 -8.20 0.54 8.65
CA TYR A 187 -7.03 1.23 9.17
C TYR A 187 -6.17 1.72 8.02
N LYS A 188 -5.64 2.94 8.13
CA LYS A 188 -4.70 3.51 7.17
C LYS A 188 -3.26 3.17 7.54
N TYR A 189 -2.45 2.84 6.54
CA TYR A 189 -1.03 2.53 6.72
C TYR A 189 -0.21 2.94 5.50
N LYS A 190 1.10 3.05 5.69
CA LYS A 190 2.11 3.29 4.66
C LYS A 190 3.20 2.25 4.73
N TYR A 191 3.95 2.14 3.64
CA TYR A 191 5.22 1.42 3.60
C TYR A 191 6.39 2.40 3.64
N LYS A 192 7.41 2.02 4.40
CA LYS A 192 8.72 2.66 4.37
C LYS A 192 9.79 1.62 4.06
N TYR A 193 10.52 1.84 2.99
CA TYR A 193 11.54 0.94 2.49
C TYR A 193 12.93 1.43 2.86
N ASN A 194 13.79 0.50 3.27
CA ASN A 194 15.20 0.72 3.51
C ASN A 194 15.97 -0.43 2.87
N LEU A 195 16.46 -0.19 1.66
CA LEU A 195 17.01 -1.23 0.80
C LEU A 195 18.46 -0.91 0.44
N VAL A 196 19.26 -1.96 0.24
CA VAL A 196 20.66 -1.88 -0.21
C VAL A 196 20.76 -2.56 -1.57
N ARG A 197 21.54 -1.97 -2.48
CA ARG A 197 21.79 -2.54 -3.79
C ARG A 197 22.62 -3.82 -3.67
N GLN A 198 22.22 -4.86 -4.39
CA GLN A 198 22.97 -6.09 -4.58
C GLN A 198 23.88 -6.04 -5.80
#